data_060dbeaef687dce6f4c938791e9d9b88
#
_entry.id   060dbeaef687dce6f4c938791e9d9b88
#
_cell.length_a   1.000
_cell.length_b   1.000
_cell.length_c   1.000
_cell.angle_alpha   90.00
_cell.angle_beta   90.00
_cell.angle_gamma   90.00
#
_symmetry.space_group_name_H-M   'P 1'
#
loop_
_entity.id
_entity.type
_entity.pdbx_description
1 polymer ?
#
loop_
_entity_poly.entity_id
_entity_poly.type
_entity_poly.pdbx_seq_one_letter_code
_entity_poly.pdbx_strand_id
1 'polypeptide(L)'
;ITGSDQVWAQLLDNINNEGFFLNFGSSQIKRISYAASFAMTSYPQELKKKLKDKLSIFSAISVRESSGVEICKELGYNVSWVLDPTFLLEQSDYLSLKLKNKNSSPYAFVYFVNINSKENIYWKEVKKYLHQQNYAIYMTSASGYNNKRIHFSGCRYLYPTIEEWLSLI
;
A
#
# COMPACT_ATOMS: atom_id res chain seq x y z
N ILE A 1 7.04 -12.14 10.49
CA ILE A 1 5.78 -11.97 9.73
C ILE A 1 6.08 -11.06 8.55
N THR A 2 5.53 -11.36 7.36
CA THR A 2 5.51 -10.48 6.19
C THR A 2 4.07 -10.23 5.73
N GLY A 3 3.83 -9.12 5.08
CA GLY A 3 2.51 -8.63 4.64
C GLY A 3 2.23 -7.28 5.27
N SER A 4 1.17 -6.60 4.98
CA SER A 4 0.01 -6.87 4.12
C SER A 4 0.14 -6.22 2.73
N ASP A 5 1.16 -5.43 2.48
CA ASP A 5 1.37 -4.71 1.23
C ASP A 5 1.72 -5.66 0.07
N GLN A 6 1.98 -5.11 -1.10
CA GLN A 6 2.35 -5.80 -2.34
C GLN A 6 3.76 -6.44 -2.24
N VAL A 7 4.02 -7.11 -1.13
CA VAL A 7 5.34 -7.66 -0.78
C VAL A 7 5.80 -8.76 -1.73
N TRP A 8 4.87 -9.38 -2.46
CA TRP A 8 5.16 -10.44 -3.43
C TRP A 8 4.85 -10.05 -4.87
N ALA A 9 4.62 -8.76 -5.13
CA ALA A 9 4.41 -8.26 -6.48
C ALA A 9 5.65 -8.47 -7.37
N GLN A 10 5.43 -8.90 -8.60
CA GLN A 10 6.52 -9.08 -9.58
C GLN A 10 7.25 -7.78 -9.89
N LEU A 11 6.55 -6.64 -9.87
CA LEU A 11 7.12 -5.32 -10.14
C LEU A 11 8.18 -4.90 -9.11
N LEU A 12 8.21 -5.55 -7.97
CA LEU A 12 9.28 -5.45 -7.00
C LEU A 12 10.42 -6.41 -7.38
N ASP A 13 10.70 -6.51 -8.68
CA ASP A 13 11.67 -7.41 -9.32
C ASP A 13 13.13 -7.13 -8.94
N ASN A 14 13.34 -6.59 -7.80
CA ASN A 14 14.56 -6.77 -7.10
C ASN A 14 14.57 -8.20 -6.57
N ILE A 15 15.24 -9.06 -7.29
CA ILE A 15 15.69 -10.40 -6.86
C ILE A 15 16.28 -10.35 -5.43
N ASN A 16 16.65 -9.17 -4.98
CA ASN A 16 17.10 -8.81 -3.64
C ASN A 16 15.98 -8.66 -2.59
N ASN A 17 14.72 -8.91 -2.93
CA ASN A 17 13.60 -8.90 -1.96
C ASN A 17 13.55 -10.16 -1.09
N GLU A 18 14.69 -10.75 -0.80
CA GLU A 18 14.81 -11.84 0.19
C GLU A 18 14.20 -11.43 1.54
N GLY A 19 14.23 -10.14 1.86
CA GLY A 19 13.58 -9.57 3.05
C GLY A 19 12.08 -9.81 3.10
N PHE A 20 11.35 -9.62 2.01
CA PHE A 20 9.91 -9.85 1.97
C PHE A 20 9.53 -11.33 1.98
N PHE A 21 10.42 -12.20 1.55
CA PHE A 21 10.29 -13.64 1.70
C PHE A 21 10.87 -14.16 3.01
N LEU A 22 11.33 -13.28 3.90
CA LEU A 22 11.90 -13.64 5.21
C LEU A 22 13.06 -14.66 5.12
N ASN A 23 13.81 -14.65 4.01
CA ASN A 23 14.90 -15.58 3.76
C ASN A 23 16.18 -15.15 4.49
N PHE A 24 16.07 -14.98 5.80
CA PHE A 24 17.16 -14.59 6.69
C PHE A 24 16.95 -15.19 8.08
N GLY A 25 18.00 -15.16 8.90
CA GLY A 25 17.96 -15.67 10.27
C GLY A 25 18.02 -17.21 10.34
N SER A 26 17.79 -17.76 11.53
CA SER A 26 17.80 -19.19 11.78
C SER A 26 16.67 -19.92 11.07
N SER A 27 16.93 -21.15 10.60
CA SER A 27 15.89 -22.04 10.04
C SER A 27 14.82 -22.46 11.06
N GLN A 28 15.08 -22.34 12.36
CA GLN A 28 14.13 -22.64 13.42
C GLN A 28 13.07 -21.55 13.63
N ILE A 29 13.26 -20.36 13.03
CA ILE A 29 12.28 -19.28 13.13
C ILE A 29 11.05 -19.63 12.30
N LYS A 30 9.86 -19.61 12.94
CA LYS A 30 8.58 -19.73 12.22
C LYS A 30 8.35 -18.48 11.37
N ARG A 31 8.14 -18.70 10.09
CA ARG A 31 7.84 -17.64 9.11
C ARG A 31 6.39 -17.75 8.71
N ILE A 32 5.67 -16.64 8.77
CA ILE A 32 4.28 -16.57 8.35
C ILE A 32 4.06 -15.33 7.48
N SER A 33 3.11 -15.39 6.56
CA SER A 33 2.57 -14.21 5.93
C SER A 33 1.18 -13.91 6.47
N TYR A 34 0.88 -12.61 6.61
CA TYR A 34 -0.45 -12.14 6.94
C TYR A 34 -0.93 -11.15 5.88
N ALA A 35 -1.99 -11.51 5.16
CA ALA A 35 -2.58 -10.69 4.11
C ALA A 35 -1.59 -10.23 3.04
N ALA A 36 -0.56 -11.03 2.72
CA ALA A 36 0.42 -10.67 1.71
C ALA A 36 -0.22 -10.53 0.32
N SER A 37 0.19 -9.53 -0.45
CA SER A 37 -0.36 -9.27 -1.77
C SER A 37 0.63 -9.55 -2.89
N PHE A 38 0.14 -10.19 -3.95
CA PHE A 38 0.86 -10.36 -5.21
C PHE A 38 0.63 -9.18 -6.17
N ALA A 39 -0.39 -8.35 -5.93
CA ALA A 39 -0.81 -7.25 -6.79
C ALA A 39 -1.07 -7.65 -8.25
N MET A 40 -1.47 -8.91 -8.48
CA MET A 40 -1.72 -9.47 -9.82
C MET A 40 -2.72 -10.62 -9.77
N THR A 41 -3.31 -10.94 -10.91
CA THR A 41 -4.30 -12.01 -11.03
C THR A 41 -3.69 -13.36 -11.40
N SER A 42 -2.49 -13.36 -11.96
CA SER A 42 -1.74 -14.57 -12.30
C SER A 42 -0.24 -14.29 -12.15
N TYR A 43 0.54 -15.32 -11.82
CA TYR A 43 2.00 -15.19 -11.71
C TYR A 43 2.68 -15.70 -12.99
N PRO A 44 3.73 -15.02 -13.49
CA PRO A 44 4.44 -15.44 -14.69
C PRO A 44 4.96 -16.88 -14.59
N GLN A 45 4.76 -17.66 -15.63
CA GLN A 45 5.08 -19.10 -15.63
C GLN A 45 6.56 -19.36 -15.34
N GLU A 46 7.44 -18.54 -15.91
CA GLU A 46 8.90 -18.62 -15.73
C GLU A 46 9.35 -18.33 -14.30
N LEU A 47 8.55 -17.61 -13.51
CA LEU A 47 8.86 -17.27 -12.12
C LEU A 47 8.19 -18.19 -11.10
N LYS A 48 7.24 -19.03 -11.52
CA LYS A 48 6.46 -19.89 -10.61
C LYS A 48 7.36 -20.83 -9.80
N LYS A 49 8.36 -21.44 -10.42
CA LYS A 49 9.31 -22.32 -9.72
C LYS A 49 10.02 -21.56 -8.61
N LYS A 50 10.58 -20.39 -8.92
CA LYS A 50 11.29 -19.54 -7.94
C LYS A 50 10.36 -19.09 -6.81
N LEU A 51 9.13 -18.71 -7.14
CA LEU A 51 8.13 -18.34 -6.14
C LEU A 51 7.81 -19.53 -5.22
N LYS A 52 7.60 -20.72 -5.79
CA LYS A 52 7.36 -21.95 -5.02
C LYS A 52 8.48 -22.20 -4.02
N ASP A 53 9.73 -22.12 -4.47
CA ASP A 53 10.89 -22.35 -3.59
C ASP A 53 10.92 -21.31 -2.45
N LYS A 54 10.63 -20.03 -2.74
CA LYS A 54 10.58 -18.97 -1.72
C LYS A 54 9.44 -19.17 -0.72
N LEU A 55 8.29 -19.64 -1.16
CA LEU A 55 7.14 -19.88 -0.27
C LEU A 55 7.31 -21.12 0.59
N SER A 56 8.20 -22.05 0.23
CA SER A 56 8.40 -23.31 0.95
C SER A 56 8.89 -23.16 2.39
N ILE A 57 9.50 -22.01 2.73
CA ILE A 57 10.00 -21.75 4.08
C ILE A 57 8.94 -21.20 5.03
N PHE A 58 7.74 -20.91 4.52
CA PHE A 58 6.65 -20.38 5.35
C PHE A 58 5.89 -21.50 6.05
N SER A 59 5.68 -21.36 7.35
CA SER A 59 4.90 -22.29 8.17
C SER A 59 3.39 -22.09 7.96
N ALA A 60 2.98 -20.87 7.62
CA ALA A 60 1.60 -20.54 7.28
C ALA A 60 1.59 -19.35 6.30
N ILE A 61 0.65 -19.39 5.36
CA ILE A 61 0.50 -18.36 4.34
C ILE A 61 -0.94 -17.86 4.36
N SER A 62 -1.11 -16.55 4.47
CA SER A 62 -2.36 -15.89 4.15
C SER A 62 -2.15 -14.73 3.20
N VAL A 63 -3.14 -14.53 2.33
CA VAL A 63 -3.11 -13.55 1.24
C VAL A 63 -4.32 -12.63 1.31
N ARG A 64 -4.19 -11.42 0.76
CA ARG A 64 -5.22 -10.39 0.83
C ARG A 64 -6.23 -10.46 -0.31
N GLU A 65 -5.86 -11.04 -1.45
CA GLU A 65 -6.73 -11.16 -2.63
C GLU A 65 -7.06 -12.61 -2.94
N SER A 66 -8.27 -12.84 -3.48
CA SER A 66 -8.66 -14.16 -3.99
C SER A 66 -7.74 -14.68 -5.09
N SER A 67 -7.23 -13.79 -5.94
CA SER A 67 -6.22 -14.13 -6.96
C SER A 67 -4.94 -14.70 -6.34
N GLY A 68 -4.53 -14.20 -5.18
CA GLY A 68 -3.39 -14.74 -4.44
C GLY A 68 -3.62 -16.18 -3.97
N VAL A 69 -4.86 -16.52 -3.60
CA VAL A 69 -5.23 -17.90 -3.28
C VAL A 69 -5.02 -18.81 -4.49
N GLU A 70 -5.50 -18.41 -5.66
CA GLU A 70 -5.35 -19.21 -6.88
C GLU A 70 -3.88 -19.36 -7.29
N ILE A 71 -3.09 -18.28 -7.20
CA ILE A 71 -1.63 -18.34 -7.45
C ILE A 71 -0.96 -19.36 -6.53
N CYS A 72 -1.24 -19.32 -5.24
CA CYS A 72 -0.67 -20.25 -4.28
C CYS A 72 -1.15 -21.70 -4.51
N LYS A 73 -2.42 -21.89 -4.83
CA LYS A 73 -3.01 -23.20 -5.15
C LYS A 73 -2.35 -23.85 -6.36
N GLU A 74 -2.09 -23.08 -7.43
CA GLU A 74 -1.34 -23.56 -8.59
C GLU A 74 0.08 -24.03 -8.26
N LEU A 75 0.66 -23.48 -7.20
CA LEU A 75 1.99 -23.88 -6.70
C LEU A 75 1.92 -25.05 -5.71
N GLY A 76 0.72 -25.51 -5.34
CA GLY A 76 0.49 -26.61 -4.43
C GLY A 76 0.41 -26.19 -2.95
N TYR A 77 0.18 -24.91 -2.67
CA TYR A 77 0.01 -24.42 -1.30
C TYR A 77 -1.46 -24.21 -0.95
N ASN A 78 -1.85 -24.66 0.26
CA ASN A 78 -3.12 -24.30 0.85
C ASN A 78 -2.93 -23.03 1.68
N VAL A 79 -3.69 -21.99 1.40
CA VAL A 79 -3.53 -20.67 2.00
C VAL A 79 -4.87 -20.09 2.43
N SER A 80 -4.84 -19.19 3.41
CA SER A 80 -6.04 -18.50 3.86
C SER A 80 -6.20 -17.16 3.12
N TRP A 81 -7.43 -16.85 2.72
CA TRP A 81 -7.81 -15.52 2.28
C TRP A 81 -8.26 -14.71 3.49
N VAL A 82 -7.62 -13.58 3.75
CA VAL A 82 -7.89 -12.74 4.92
C VAL A 82 -7.94 -11.27 4.51
N LEU A 83 -8.63 -10.46 5.30
CA LEU A 83 -8.66 -9.01 5.10
C LEU A 83 -7.30 -8.38 5.46
N ASP A 84 -7.08 -7.19 4.94
CA ASP A 84 -5.92 -6.36 5.33
C ASP A 84 -5.94 -6.13 6.85
N PRO A 85 -4.78 -6.12 7.54
CA PRO A 85 -4.71 -5.94 8.99
C PRO A 85 -5.30 -4.62 9.48
N THR A 86 -5.48 -3.63 8.62
CA THR A 86 -6.21 -2.40 8.99
C THR A 86 -7.66 -2.66 9.41
N PHE A 87 -8.24 -3.78 9.00
CA PHE A 87 -9.59 -4.19 9.43
C PHE A 87 -9.61 -4.96 10.76
N LEU A 88 -8.46 -5.19 11.40
CA LEU A 88 -8.39 -5.79 12.73
C LEU A 88 -8.68 -4.79 13.85
N LEU A 89 -8.60 -3.50 13.53
CA LEU A 89 -8.86 -2.42 14.45
C LEU A 89 -10.27 -1.86 14.23
N GLU A 90 -10.89 -1.39 15.29
CA GLU A 90 -12.17 -0.72 15.25
C GLU A 90 -11.99 0.78 14.98
N GLN A 91 -13.08 1.45 14.58
CA GLN A 91 -13.05 2.90 14.35
C GLN A 91 -12.56 3.68 15.58
N SER A 92 -12.92 3.22 16.78
CA SER A 92 -12.50 3.83 18.05
C SER A 92 -10.98 3.84 18.22
N ASP A 93 -10.31 2.78 17.76
CA ASP A 93 -8.84 2.68 17.86
C ASP A 93 -8.19 3.76 17.00
N TYR A 94 -8.66 3.94 15.76
CA TYR A 94 -8.17 4.99 14.87
C TYR A 94 -8.50 6.40 15.38
N LEU A 95 -9.70 6.61 15.91
CA LEU A 95 -10.10 7.89 16.48
C LEU A 95 -9.28 8.29 17.70
N SER A 96 -8.80 7.31 18.47
CA SER A 96 -7.91 7.57 19.62
C SER A 96 -6.56 8.16 19.21
N LEU A 97 -6.11 7.89 18.00
CA LEU A 97 -4.86 8.42 17.43
C LEU A 97 -5.05 9.77 16.75
N LYS A 98 -6.29 10.15 16.48
CA LYS A 98 -6.61 11.38 15.74
C LYS A 98 -6.26 12.62 16.56
N LEU A 99 -5.43 13.50 16.00
CA LEU A 99 -5.16 14.81 16.59
C LEU A 99 -6.37 15.76 16.40
N LYS A 100 -6.55 16.70 17.29
CA LYS A 100 -7.55 17.73 17.09
C LYS A 100 -7.22 18.55 15.84
N ASN A 101 -8.10 18.49 14.85
CA ASN A 101 -7.95 19.29 13.65
C ASN A 101 -8.12 20.77 14.00
N LYS A 102 -7.10 21.58 13.71
CA LYS A 102 -7.09 23.01 13.96
C LYS A 102 -7.61 23.83 12.77
N ASN A 103 -7.92 23.19 11.65
CA ASN A 103 -8.41 23.89 10.47
C ASN A 103 -9.90 24.21 10.65
N SER A 104 -10.21 25.49 10.73
CA SER A 104 -11.59 26.00 10.77
C SER A 104 -12.22 26.21 9.38
N SER A 105 -11.41 26.25 8.34
CA SER A 105 -11.86 26.48 6.97
C SER A 105 -12.00 25.17 6.21
N PRO A 106 -12.95 25.05 5.28
CA PRO A 106 -13.11 23.89 4.43
C PRO A 106 -11.84 23.61 3.60
N TYR A 107 -11.47 22.36 3.49
CA TYR A 107 -10.32 21.93 2.68
C TYR A 107 -10.59 20.61 1.96
N ALA A 108 -9.84 20.41 0.88
CA ALA A 108 -9.72 19.13 0.21
C ALA A 108 -8.32 18.55 0.49
N PHE A 109 -8.28 17.34 1.04
CA PHE A 109 -7.03 16.60 1.21
C PHE A 109 -6.85 15.64 0.03
N VAL A 110 -5.78 15.83 -0.73
CA VAL A 110 -5.50 15.11 -1.96
C VAL A 110 -4.31 14.18 -1.76
N TYR A 111 -4.53 12.90 -2.00
CA TYR A 111 -3.50 11.87 -1.96
C TYR A 111 -3.40 11.17 -3.31
N PHE A 112 -2.24 11.21 -3.91
CA PHE A 112 -1.98 10.54 -5.17
C PHE A 112 -1.04 9.36 -5.00
N VAL A 113 -1.42 8.22 -5.59
CA VAL A 113 -0.64 7.00 -5.64
C VAL A 113 -0.26 6.69 -7.08
N ASN A 114 1.02 6.41 -7.33
CA ASN A 114 1.52 5.95 -8.63
C ASN A 114 1.24 6.89 -9.82
N ILE A 115 1.41 8.21 -9.62
CA ILE A 115 1.25 9.16 -10.70
C ILE A 115 2.52 9.25 -11.52
N ASN A 116 2.40 8.95 -12.80
CA ASN A 116 3.49 9.02 -13.77
C ASN A 116 3.47 10.31 -14.61
N SER A 117 2.33 11.00 -14.70
CA SER A 117 2.13 12.20 -15.52
C SER A 117 0.99 13.06 -14.97
N LYS A 118 1.09 14.39 -15.16
CA LYS A 118 0.03 15.34 -14.77
C LYS A 118 -1.18 15.28 -15.70
N GLU A 119 -0.97 14.89 -16.95
CA GLU A 119 -2.02 14.85 -17.98
C GLU A 119 -3.11 13.84 -17.61
N ASN A 120 -2.76 12.79 -16.88
CA ASN A 120 -3.70 11.73 -16.48
C ASN A 120 -4.67 12.14 -15.36
N ILE A 121 -4.56 13.36 -14.79
CA ILE A 121 -5.27 13.72 -13.56
C ILE A 121 -6.24 14.87 -13.76
N TYR A 122 -6.23 15.53 -14.90
CA TYR A 122 -7.03 16.74 -15.13
C TYR A 122 -6.87 17.77 -14.00
N TRP A 123 -5.63 17.95 -13.49
CA TRP A 123 -5.38 18.75 -12.29
C TRP A 123 -5.86 20.19 -12.39
N LYS A 124 -5.81 20.78 -13.58
CA LYS A 124 -6.28 22.14 -13.83
C LYS A 124 -7.79 22.27 -13.52
N GLU A 125 -8.56 21.31 -13.95
CA GLU A 125 -10.01 21.24 -13.77
C GLU A 125 -10.36 20.96 -12.31
N VAL A 126 -9.72 19.98 -11.70
CA VAL A 126 -9.88 19.64 -10.27
C VAL A 126 -9.58 20.87 -9.40
N LYS A 127 -8.44 21.50 -9.62
CA LYS A 127 -8.06 22.71 -8.89
C LYS A 127 -9.08 23.84 -9.07
N LYS A 128 -9.51 24.10 -10.32
CA LYS A 128 -10.51 25.13 -10.61
C LYS A 128 -11.81 24.86 -9.82
N TYR A 129 -12.29 23.64 -9.86
CA TYR A 129 -13.50 23.25 -9.13
C TYR A 129 -13.36 23.46 -7.61
N LEU A 130 -12.28 22.98 -7.01
CA LEU A 130 -12.06 23.13 -5.57
C LEU A 130 -11.96 24.60 -5.13
N HIS A 131 -11.29 25.45 -5.92
CA HIS A 131 -11.23 26.88 -5.65
C HIS A 131 -12.59 27.56 -5.78
N GLN A 132 -13.41 27.17 -6.75
CA GLN A 132 -14.79 27.68 -6.88
C GLN A 132 -15.66 27.35 -5.67
N GLN A 133 -15.38 26.24 -4.98
CA GLN A 133 -16.03 25.84 -3.73
C GLN A 133 -15.37 26.42 -2.48
N ASN A 134 -14.41 27.32 -2.62
CA ASN A 134 -13.62 27.91 -1.52
C ASN A 134 -12.88 26.88 -0.64
N TYR A 135 -12.45 25.76 -1.22
CA TYR A 135 -11.63 24.78 -0.51
C TYR A 135 -10.15 25.16 -0.57
N ALA A 136 -9.47 25.15 0.59
CA ALA A 136 -8.02 25.05 0.62
C ALA A 136 -7.59 23.64 0.13
N ILE A 137 -6.49 23.57 -0.64
CA ILE A 137 -6.04 22.27 -1.16
C ILE A 137 -4.75 21.86 -0.44
N TYR A 138 -4.84 20.79 0.33
CA TYR A 138 -3.70 20.11 0.92
C TYR A 138 -3.38 18.86 0.14
N MET A 139 -2.11 18.62 -0.13
CA MET A 139 -1.67 17.50 -0.96
C MET A 139 -0.54 16.73 -0.29
N THR A 140 -0.60 15.42 -0.42
CA THR A 140 0.53 14.52 -0.16
C THR A 140 0.60 13.46 -1.24
N SER A 141 1.71 12.75 -1.34
CA SER A 141 1.88 11.70 -2.34
C SER A 141 2.64 10.50 -1.79
N ALA A 142 2.30 9.31 -2.27
CA ALA A 142 2.97 8.06 -1.90
C ALA A 142 4.43 7.98 -2.36
N SER A 143 4.79 8.73 -3.40
CA SER A 143 6.14 8.67 -4.01
C SER A 143 7.24 9.33 -3.16
N GLY A 144 6.94 9.70 -1.91
CA GLY A 144 7.89 10.26 -0.97
C GLY A 144 8.38 11.69 -1.33
N TYR A 145 9.20 12.22 -0.45
CA TYR A 145 9.69 13.61 -0.47
C TYR A 145 10.52 13.99 -1.71
N ASN A 146 10.98 13.02 -2.48
CA ASN A 146 11.97 13.23 -3.53
C ASN A 146 11.44 13.12 -4.96
N ASN A 147 10.15 12.94 -5.18
CA ASN A 147 9.64 12.95 -6.54
C ASN A 147 9.53 14.37 -7.08
N LYS A 148 10.68 14.98 -7.33
CA LYS A 148 10.82 16.32 -7.96
C LYS A 148 10.22 16.41 -9.36
N ARG A 149 9.76 15.27 -9.93
CA ARG A 149 9.31 15.21 -11.33
C ARG A 149 7.90 15.73 -11.53
N ILE A 150 7.03 15.63 -10.51
CA ILE A 150 5.64 16.06 -10.64
C ILE A 150 5.29 17.01 -9.49
N HIS A 151 5.24 18.30 -9.81
CA HIS A 151 4.80 19.33 -8.87
C HIS A 151 3.46 19.91 -9.31
N PHE A 152 2.47 19.88 -8.43
CA PHE A 152 1.15 20.43 -8.65
C PHE A 152 1.08 21.85 -8.07
N SER A 153 0.73 22.84 -8.90
CA SER A 153 0.59 24.21 -8.47
C SER A 153 -0.77 24.49 -7.83
N GLY A 154 -0.83 25.44 -6.90
CA GLY A 154 -2.09 25.89 -6.26
C GLY A 154 -2.57 24.98 -5.13
N CYS A 155 -1.69 24.22 -4.53
CA CYS A 155 -1.93 23.44 -3.34
C CYS A 155 -0.77 23.60 -2.35
N ARG A 156 -1.03 23.32 -1.07
CA ARG A 156 -0.02 23.23 -0.02
C ARG A 156 0.35 21.76 0.18
N TYR A 157 1.63 21.45 0.02
CA TYR A 157 2.15 20.12 0.31
C TYR A 157 2.26 19.89 1.81
N LEU A 158 1.77 18.75 2.26
CA LEU A 158 1.88 18.25 3.62
C LEU A 158 2.65 16.94 3.63
N TYR A 159 3.33 16.69 4.72
CA TYR A 159 4.05 15.45 5.01
C TYR A 159 3.65 14.94 6.38
N PRO A 160 2.38 14.54 6.51
CA PRO A 160 1.77 14.25 7.80
C PRO A 160 2.34 12.98 8.42
N THR A 161 2.43 12.96 9.75
CA THR A 161 2.55 11.74 10.54
C THR A 161 1.25 10.92 10.41
N ILE A 162 1.21 9.71 10.95
CA ILE A 162 0.00 8.88 10.91
C ILE A 162 -1.16 9.58 11.62
N GLU A 163 -0.91 10.17 12.79
CA GLU A 163 -1.90 10.87 13.60
C GLU A 163 -2.42 12.13 12.87
N GLU A 164 -1.53 12.87 12.23
CA GLU A 164 -1.88 14.04 11.42
C GLU A 164 -2.70 13.60 10.19
N TRP A 165 -2.29 12.50 9.53
CA TRP A 165 -3.03 11.92 8.41
C TRP A 165 -4.46 11.57 8.80
N LEU A 166 -4.63 10.82 9.90
CA LEU A 166 -5.96 10.47 10.42
C LEU A 166 -6.81 11.69 10.77
N SER A 167 -6.16 12.82 11.06
CA SER A 167 -6.84 14.08 11.41
C SER A 167 -7.27 14.87 10.17
N LEU A 168 -6.73 14.55 8.99
CA LEU A 168 -7.05 15.20 7.73
C LEU A 168 -8.17 14.50 6.96
N ILE A 169 -8.49 13.28 7.33
CA ILE A 169 -9.59 12.48 6.77
C ILE A 169 -10.74 12.35 7.77
#